data_1e78130b1874ac037a127819a75e8caa
#
_entry.id   1e78130b1874ac037a127819a75e8caa
#
_cell.length_a   1.000
_cell.length_b   1.000
_cell.length_c   1.000
_cell.angle_alpha   90.00
_cell.angle_beta   90.00
_cell.angle_gamma   90.00
#
_symmetry.space_group_name_H-M   'P 1'
#
loop_
_entity.id
_entity.type
_entity.pdbx_description
1 polymer ?
#
loop_
_entity_poly.entity_id
_entity_poly.type
_entity_poly.pdbx_seq_one_letter_code
_entity_poly.pdbx_strand_id
1 'polypeptide(L)'
;MDSPQVNNGEQANLETPAGVVHDLLDRHEKTSTLFWRCTAALAVLSIIGMIGFILRILDGVSDKSIWGYYVATFAFILTTAQAAPMVAIAPRIAKAHWRRSISRAAELWSATGILSLILFIPMIWILPGLDDGRLSLWFFDPNDPSFSKVPIHSPQIWATLALVALIITGIFLLWVSALPDLAAMRDNLTGWRQRLATKMAFGWRGTSQQWNMLYHRQGILSAFYFIMLIFVHFLISVDFLITLVPGWIDALYPATHAANALQAGAATMLLTMFFLRKFGGYRSYIGHDQFWGLGKLMFALSLLWFWFWFSSFIVFWYGKKPNEQAVLELLMVGPYLPIFIGTFVTVFVIPLLTMIWNPLRRSIWGPTIIAVSVLIGTFLDRVRLYVSAYSIPGIGESLTDKKHGMDLESVKEMEAILPQIPDIFIMIGSISAAILIYLLVSKIVPVINIWEQREVLLYRVHKKFFRTEVMILGKKD
;
A
#
# COMPACT_ATOMS: atom_id res chain seq x y z
N MET A 1 10.82 34.15 -3.20
CA MET A 1 10.24 33.79 -1.90
C MET A 1 11.23 32.93 -1.17
N ASP A 2 11.76 33.43 -0.13
CA ASP A 2 12.97 33.19 0.64
C ASP A 2 13.45 31.75 0.71
N SER A 3 14.60 31.49 0.11
CA SER A 3 15.45 30.36 0.46
C SER A 3 16.06 30.70 1.84
N PRO A 4 15.70 29.97 2.93
CA PRO A 4 16.43 30.10 4.17
C PRO A 4 17.86 29.62 3.86
N GLN A 5 18.82 30.49 4.14
CA GLN A 5 20.25 30.17 4.07
C GLN A 5 20.49 28.93 4.96
N VAL A 6 20.75 27.79 4.31
CA VAL A 6 21.28 26.62 5.01
C VAL A 6 22.69 26.99 5.42
N ASN A 7 23.00 26.85 6.70
CA ASN A 7 24.29 27.19 7.28
C ASN A 7 25.39 26.49 6.50
N ASN A 8 26.36 27.24 5.97
CA ASN A 8 27.45 26.70 5.17
C ASN A 8 28.23 25.56 5.85
N GLY A 9 28.26 25.52 7.19
CA GLY A 9 28.84 24.44 7.98
C GLY A 9 28.03 23.12 7.96
N GLU A 10 26.69 23.18 7.87
CA GLU A 10 25.85 21.98 7.73
C GLU A 10 25.97 21.35 6.33
N GLN A 11 26.12 22.18 5.29
CA GLN A 11 26.32 21.67 3.92
C GLN A 11 27.67 20.97 3.77
N ALA A 12 28.74 21.52 4.33
CA ALA A 12 30.08 20.91 4.26
C ALA A 12 30.13 19.52 4.94
N ASN A 13 29.39 19.31 6.02
CA ASN A 13 29.30 18.02 6.71
C ASN A 13 28.55 16.94 5.88
N LEU A 14 27.59 17.33 5.02
CA LEU A 14 26.82 16.39 4.17
C LEU A 14 27.58 15.96 2.92
N GLU A 15 28.74 16.54 2.65
CA GLU A 15 29.60 16.18 1.50
C GLU A 15 30.58 15.04 1.81
N THR A 16 30.69 14.63 3.05
CA THR A 16 31.56 13.52 3.46
C THR A 16 30.75 12.28 3.87
N PRO A 17 31.24 11.06 3.54
CA PRO A 17 30.57 9.83 3.97
C PRO A 17 30.40 9.70 5.49
N ALA A 18 31.36 10.19 6.29
CA ALA A 18 31.28 10.19 7.74
C ALA A 18 30.25 11.20 8.27
N GLY A 19 30.19 12.38 7.66
CA GLY A 19 29.22 13.41 8.01
C GLY A 19 27.78 12.98 7.77
N VAL A 20 27.51 12.27 6.66
CA VAL A 20 26.19 11.68 6.38
C VAL A 20 25.79 10.64 7.43
N VAL A 21 26.72 9.77 7.83
CA VAL A 21 26.47 8.79 8.91
C VAL A 21 26.09 9.49 10.19
N HIS A 22 26.90 10.47 10.61
CA HIS A 22 26.66 11.21 11.85
C HIS A 22 25.33 11.97 11.84
N ASP A 23 25.03 12.70 10.76
CA ASP A 23 23.78 13.46 10.63
C ASP A 23 22.53 12.56 10.66
N LEU A 24 22.54 11.44 9.91
CA LEU A 24 21.41 10.54 9.88
C LEU A 24 21.19 9.78 11.19
N LEU A 25 22.26 9.41 11.89
CA LEU A 25 22.17 8.79 13.21
C LEU A 25 21.70 9.78 14.28
N ASP A 26 22.20 11.01 14.26
CA ASP A 26 21.76 12.09 15.16
C ASP A 26 20.26 12.39 14.98
N ARG A 27 19.77 12.47 13.73
CA ARG A 27 18.34 12.61 13.44
C ARG A 27 17.52 11.42 13.90
N HIS A 28 18.06 10.21 13.77
CA HIS A 28 17.38 8.99 14.23
C HIS A 28 17.29 8.96 15.78
N GLU A 29 18.31 9.43 16.46
CA GLU A 29 18.36 9.47 17.95
C GLU A 29 17.44 10.57 18.50
N LYS A 30 17.46 11.76 17.91
CA LYS A 30 16.62 12.88 18.31
C LYS A 30 15.15 12.58 18.02
N THR A 31 14.32 12.78 19.03
CA THR A 31 12.87 12.59 18.91
C THR A 31 12.17 13.86 19.37
N SER A 32 11.39 14.48 18.48
CA SER A 32 10.66 15.70 18.82
C SER A 32 9.46 15.42 19.74
N THR A 33 9.04 16.42 20.49
CA THR A 33 7.81 16.34 21.31
C THR A 33 6.58 16.12 20.43
N LEU A 34 6.58 16.67 19.20
CA LEU A 34 5.51 16.46 18.20
C LEU A 34 5.39 14.97 17.84
N PHE A 35 6.50 14.27 17.66
CA PHE A 35 6.50 12.83 17.39
C PHE A 35 5.75 12.06 18.47
N TRP A 36 6.05 12.29 19.73
CA TRP A 36 5.40 11.59 20.85
C TRP A 36 3.93 11.96 20.99
N ARG A 37 3.55 13.22 20.74
CA ARG A 37 2.14 13.65 20.72
C ARG A 37 1.37 12.95 19.60
N CYS A 38 1.92 12.90 18.41
CA CYS A 38 1.30 12.18 17.27
C CYS A 38 1.19 10.68 17.57
N THR A 39 2.24 10.05 18.09
CA THR A 39 2.24 8.64 18.47
C THR A 39 1.16 8.33 19.52
N ALA A 40 1.03 9.17 20.55
CA ALA A 40 0.01 9.02 21.59
C ALA A 40 -1.40 9.19 21.01
N ALA A 41 -1.64 10.20 20.18
CA ALA A 41 -2.93 10.40 19.52
C ALA A 41 -3.32 9.22 18.62
N LEU A 42 -2.38 8.71 17.82
CA LEU A 42 -2.60 7.55 16.97
C LEU A 42 -2.85 6.27 17.79
N ALA A 43 -2.19 6.11 18.94
CA ALA A 43 -2.45 4.99 19.84
C ALA A 43 -3.88 5.04 20.41
N VAL A 44 -4.35 6.21 20.84
CA VAL A 44 -5.73 6.41 21.31
C VAL A 44 -6.72 6.09 20.20
N LEU A 45 -6.51 6.60 18.99
CA LEU A 45 -7.39 6.31 17.85
C LEU A 45 -7.36 4.81 17.48
N SER A 46 -6.23 4.14 17.61
CA SER A 46 -6.15 2.69 17.39
C SER A 46 -6.95 1.90 18.43
N ILE A 47 -6.96 2.35 19.69
CA ILE A 47 -7.80 1.75 20.75
C ILE A 47 -9.28 1.97 20.45
N ILE A 48 -9.66 3.16 19.97
CA ILE A 48 -11.03 3.43 19.53
C ILE A 48 -11.43 2.48 18.39
N GLY A 49 -10.54 2.20 17.45
CA GLY A 49 -10.77 1.20 16.39
C GLY A 49 -10.98 -0.20 16.93
N MET A 50 -10.24 -0.60 17.95
CA MET A 50 -10.44 -1.89 18.61
C MET A 50 -11.79 -1.96 19.34
N ILE A 51 -12.22 -0.87 19.97
CA ILE A 51 -13.57 -0.77 20.55
C ILE A 51 -14.63 -0.92 19.45
N GLY A 52 -14.49 -0.22 18.32
CA GLY A 52 -15.38 -0.37 17.17
C GLY A 52 -15.47 -1.81 16.67
N PHE A 53 -14.34 -2.51 16.60
CA PHE A 53 -14.31 -3.92 16.22
C PHE A 53 -15.06 -4.83 17.23
N ILE A 54 -14.85 -4.60 18.53
CA ILE A 54 -15.57 -5.34 19.56
C ILE A 54 -17.09 -5.09 19.46
N LEU A 55 -17.52 -3.84 19.28
CA LEU A 55 -18.93 -3.51 19.09
C LEU A 55 -19.50 -4.25 17.87
N ARG A 56 -18.76 -4.30 16.75
CA ARG A 56 -19.20 -4.99 15.53
C ARG A 56 -19.33 -6.51 15.75
N ILE A 57 -18.45 -7.13 16.54
CA ILE A 57 -18.59 -8.54 16.93
C ILE A 57 -19.85 -8.76 17.77
N LEU A 58 -20.18 -7.84 18.67
CA LEU A 58 -21.37 -7.91 19.51
C LEU A 58 -22.68 -7.78 18.70
N ASP A 59 -22.65 -7.05 17.57
CA ASP A 59 -23.77 -6.98 16.63
C ASP A 59 -24.02 -8.34 15.93
N GLY A 60 -23.06 -9.26 15.97
CA GLY A 60 -23.15 -10.60 15.43
C GLY A 60 -22.36 -10.82 14.13
N VAL A 61 -22.22 -12.09 13.75
CA VAL A 61 -21.49 -12.53 12.55
C VAL A 61 -22.43 -13.14 11.51
N SER A 62 -23.69 -13.39 11.87
CA SER A 62 -24.70 -13.97 10.98
C SER A 62 -25.10 -13.04 9.85
N ASP A 63 -25.30 -11.77 10.15
CA ASP A 63 -25.55 -10.76 9.13
C ASP A 63 -24.22 -10.31 8.51
N LYS A 64 -23.98 -10.72 7.26
CA LYS A 64 -22.75 -10.40 6.55
C LYS A 64 -22.73 -8.95 6.04
N SER A 65 -23.88 -8.34 5.85
CA SER A 65 -24.01 -6.98 5.28
C SER A 65 -23.32 -5.92 6.13
N ILE A 66 -23.35 -6.06 7.45
CA ILE A 66 -22.75 -5.13 8.39
C ILE A 66 -21.21 -5.12 8.34
N TRP A 67 -20.57 -6.15 7.75
CA TRP A 67 -19.13 -6.29 7.70
C TRP A 67 -18.47 -5.66 6.47
N GLY A 68 -19.26 -5.14 5.53
CA GLY A 68 -18.74 -4.55 4.29
C GLY A 68 -17.68 -3.46 4.52
N TYR A 69 -17.88 -2.57 5.47
CA TYR A 69 -16.92 -1.50 5.80
C TYR A 69 -15.63 -2.03 6.45
N TYR A 70 -15.72 -3.09 7.24
CA TYR A 70 -14.55 -3.76 7.78
C TYR A 70 -13.66 -4.33 6.68
N VAL A 71 -14.26 -5.06 5.73
CA VAL A 71 -13.54 -5.65 4.60
C VAL A 71 -12.97 -4.56 3.67
N ALA A 72 -13.73 -3.49 3.43
CA ALA A 72 -13.24 -2.33 2.67
C ALA A 72 -12.02 -1.68 3.36
N THR A 73 -12.03 -1.59 4.69
CA THR A 73 -10.90 -1.05 5.47
C THR A 73 -9.67 -1.94 5.37
N PHE A 74 -9.82 -3.26 5.51
CA PHE A 74 -8.72 -4.20 5.28
C PHE A 74 -8.15 -4.05 3.87
N ALA A 75 -9.02 -4.05 2.84
CA ALA A 75 -8.60 -3.90 1.45
C ALA A 75 -7.89 -2.56 1.20
N PHE A 76 -8.30 -1.48 1.87
CA PHE A 76 -7.63 -0.19 1.80
C PHE A 76 -6.22 -0.23 2.40
N ILE A 77 -6.04 -0.82 3.59
CA ILE A 77 -4.70 -0.97 4.22
C ILE A 77 -3.79 -1.84 3.34
N LEU A 78 -4.29 -2.95 2.82
CA LEU A 78 -3.56 -3.80 1.88
C LEU A 78 -3.14 -3.02 0.62
N THR A 79 -4.05 -2.25 0.06
CA THR A 79 -3.85 -1.49 -1.18
C THR A 79 -2.87 -0.31 -1.00
N THR A 80 -2.81 0.30 0.18
CA THR A 80 -1.99 1.50 0.45
C THR A 80 -0.67 1.14 1.13
N ALA A 81 -0.72 0.64 2.35
CA ALA A 81 0.45 0.41 3.18
C ALA A 81 1.32 -0.74 2.65
N GLN A 82 0.71 -1.87 2.27
CA GLN A 82 1.46 -3.02 1.76
C GLN A 82 1.97 -2.81 0.32
N ALA A 83 1.41 -1.88 -0.44
CA ALA A 83 1.92 -1.54 -1.75
C ALA A 83 3.03 -0.47 -1.73
N ALA A 84 3.18 0.30 -0.66
CA ALA A 84 4.21 1.34 -0.54
C ALA A 84 5.65 0.85 -0.74
N PRO A 85 6.09 -0.34 -0.28
CA PRO A 85 7.43 -0.88 -0.55
C PRO A 85 7.76 -1.00 -2.05
N MET A 86 6.76 -1.05 -2.93
CA MET A 86 6.98 -1.08 -4.37
C MET A 86 7.70 0.15 -4.91
N VAL A 87 7.60 1.29 -4.20
CA VAL A 87 8.35 2.51 -4.53
C VAL A 87 9.87 2.35 -4.34
N ALA A 88 10.30 1.43 -3.50
CA ALA A 88 11.71 1.04 -3.40
C ALA A 88 12.07 -0.03 -4.44
N ILE A 89 11.19 -0.99 -4.66
CA ILE A 89 11.43 -2.20 -5.45
C ILE A 89 11.45 -1.90 -6.95
N ALA A 90 10.37 -1.35 -7.51
CA ALA A 90 10.25 -1.13 -8.94
C ALA A 90 11.33 -0.17 -9.50
N PRO A 91 11.62 1.00 -8.86
CA PRO A 91 12.71 1.85 -9.29
C PRO A 91 14.11 1.24 -9.07
N ARG A 92 14.27 0.28 -8.13
CA ARG A 92 15.52 -0.47 -7.97
C ARG A 92 15.77 -1.37 -9.18
N ILE A 93 14.77 -2.11 -9.63
CA ILE A 93 14.83 -2.94 -10.83
C ILE A 93 15.12 -2.07 -12.05
N ALA A 94 14.49 -0.90 -12.17
CA ALA A 94 14.71 0.07 -13.25
C ALA A 94 16.02 0.87 -13.08
N LYS A 95 16.83 0.62 -12.06
CA LYS A 95 18.10 1.33 -11.74
C LYS A 95 17.93 2.84 -11.59
N ALA A 96 16.77 3.31 -11.13
CA ALA A 96 16.49 4.72 -10.92
C ALA A 96 17.23 5.25 -9.68
N HIS A 97 18.07 6.26 -9.85
CA HIS A 97 18.91 6.78 -8.77
C HIS A 97 18.16 7.60 -7.72
N TRP A 98 17.09 8.30 -8.12
CA TRP A 98 16.30 9.15 -7.21
C TRP A 98 15.66 8.39 -6.04
N ARG A 99 15.45 7.06 -6.17
CA ARG A 99 14.84 6.22 -5.12
C ARG A 99 15.68 6.11 -3.85
N ARG A 100 17.03 6.24 -3.94
CA ARG A 100 17.94 5.93 -2.83
C ARG A 100 17.61 6.69 -1.53
N SER A 101 17.16 7.93 -1.64
CA SER A 101 16.76 8.73 -0.47
C SER A 101 15.44 8.30 0.17
N ILE A 102 14.63 7.50 -0.51
CA ILE A 102 13.28 7.14 -0.06
C ILE A 102 13.04 5.63 0.06
N SER A 103 13.98 4.81 -0.37
CA SER A 103 13.84 3.34 -0.37
C SER A 103 13.49 2.80 1.01
N ARG A 104 14.22 3.20 2.07
CA ARG A 104 13.94 2.73 3.42
C ARG A 104 12.61 3.23 3.94
N ALA A 105 12.27 4.49 3.68
CA ALA A 105 10.97 5.04 4.07
C ALA A 105 9.81 4.25 3.44
N ALA A 106 9.98 3.73 2.22
CA ALA A 106 9.02 2.84 1.59
C ALA A 106 9.02 1.43 2.21
N GLU A 107 10.19 0.84 2.43
CA GLU A 107 10.34 -0.49 3.01
C GLU A 107 9.78 -0.58 4.44
N LEU A 108 9.82 0.51 5.23
CA LEU A 108 9.23 0.56 6.58
C LEU A 108 7.73 0.27 6.61
N TRP A 109 7.00 0.58 5.53
CA TRP A 109 5.57 0.27 5.42
C TRP A 109 5.29 -1.23 5.40
N SER A 110 6.26 -2.08 5.03
CA SER A 110 6.07 -3.54 5.07
C SER A 110 5.79 -4.06 6.49
N ALA A 111 6.23 -3.36 7.53
CA ALA A 111 5.96 -3.72 8.92
C ALA A 111 4.46 -3.67 9.27
N THR A 112 3.65 -2.88 8.54
CA THR A 112 2.20 -2.85 8.71
C THR A 112 1.52 -4.15 8.26
N GLY A 113 2.26 -5.07 7.64
CA GLY A 113 1.79 -6.39 7.29
C GLY A 113 1.23 -7.17 8.48
N ILE A 114 1.80 -6.97 9.67
CA ILE A 114 1.27 -7.58 10.90
C ILE A 114 -0.17 -7.13 11.15
N LEU A 115 -0.47 -5.84 10.96
CA LEU A 115 -1.84 -5.33 11.06
C LEU A 115 -2.74 -5.94 9.97
N SER A 116 -2.24 -6.03 8.73
CA SER A 116 -3.00 -6.65 7.63
C SER A 116 -3.36 -8.10 7.97
N LEU A 117 -2.47 -8.87 8.58
CA LEU A 117 -2.75 -10.23 9.03
C LEU A 117 -3.82 -10.27 10.13
N ILE A 118 -3.70 -9.39 11.13
CA ILE A 118 -4.68 -9.29 12.23
C ILE A 118 -6.08 -8.96 11.67
N LEU A 119 -6.17 -8.02 10.73
CA LEU A 119 -7.43 -7.66 10.11
C LEU A 119 -7.96 -8.75 9.16
N PHE A 120 -7.10 -9.58 8.60
CA PHE A 120 -7.50 -10.67 7.70
C PHE A 120 -8.13 -11.86 8.43
N ILE A 121 -7.67 -12.16 9.64
CA ILE A 121 -8.16 -13.35 10.39
C ILE A 121 -9.69 -13.35 10.54
N PRO A 122 -10.36 -12.28 11.00
CA PRO A 122 -11.82 -12.25 11.09
C PRO A 122 -12.53 -12.41 9.75
N MET A 123 -11.92 -11.96 8.65
CA MET A 123 -12.52 -12.09 7.31
C MET A 123 -12.76 -13.54 6.91
N ILE A 124 -11.96 -14.48 7.40
CA ILE A 124 -12.12 -15.91 7.11
C ILE A 124 -13.46 -16.44 7.67
N TRP A 125 -13.88 -15.95 8.83
CA TRP A 125 -15.18 -16.33 9.44
C TRP A 125 -16.37 -15.55 8.89
N ILE A 126 -16.12 -14.32 8.45
CA ILE A 126 -17.16 -13.47 7.86
C ILE A 126 -17.52 -13.94 6.45
N LEU A 127 -16.59 -14.55 5.74
CA LEU A 127 -16.78 -14.97 4.36
C LEU A 127 -17.86 -16.07 4.29
N PRO A 128 -18.90 -15.92 3.44
CA PRO A 128 -19.90 -16.95 3.20
C PRO A 128 -19.25 -18.27 2.78
N GLY A 129 -19.77 -19.39 3.27
CA GLY A 129 -19.36 -20.72 2.86
C GLY A 129 -19.88 -21.09 1.49
N LEU A 130 -19.55 -22.30 1.04
CA LEU A 130 -20.08 -22.85 -0.23
C LEU A 130 -21.60 -23.11 -0.11
N ASP A 131 -22.02 -23.62 1.03
CA ASP A 131 -23.42 -23.91 1.33
C ASP A 131 -24.27 -22.63 1.37
N ASP A 132 -23.63 -21.47 1.58
CA ASP A 132 -24.24 -20.16 1.63
C ASP A 132 -24.35 -19.47 0.25
N GLY A 133 -24.07 -20.18 -0.84
CA GLY A 133 -24.26 -19.66 -2.18
C GLY A 133 -23.10 -18.87 -2.79
N ARG A 134 -21.90 -18.99 -2.20
CA ARG A 134 -20.70 -18.35 -2.74
C ARG A 134 -20.32 -18.98 -4.10
N LEU A 135 -20.25 -18.15 -5.13
CA LEU A 135 -19.76 -18.55 -6.44
C LEU A 135 -18.25 -18.34 -6.51
N SER A 136 -17.46 -19.40 -6.37
CA SER A 136 -16.03 -19.33 -6.60
C SER A 136 -15.62 -20.21 -7.76
N LEU A 137 -14.75 -19.71 -8.64
CA LEU A 137 -14.15 -20.54 -9.70
C LEU A 137 -13.31 -21.70 -9.15
N TRP A 138 -12.91 -21.61 -7.88
CA TRP A 138 -12.10 -22.62 -7.18
C TRP A 138 -12.95 -23.61 -6.37
N PHE A 139 -14.26 -23.36 -6.23
CA PHE A 139 -15.19 -24.23 -5.52
C PHE A 139 -16.06 -24.94 -6.52
N PHE A 140 -15.87 -26.20 -6.59
CA PHE A 140 -16.74 -27.14 -7.26
C PHE A 140 -17.63 -27.79 -6.21
N ASP A 141 -18.80 -28.25 -6.61
CA ASP A 141 -19.69 -29.00 -5.73
C ASP A 141 -18.90 -30.18 -5.15
N PRO A 142 -18.76 -30.27 -3.81
CA PRO A 142 -18.04 -31.38 -3.18
C PRO A 142 -18.69 -32.75 -3.50
N ASN A 143 -19.93 -32.76 -3.94
CA ASN A 143 -20.65 -33.96 -4.36
C ASN A 143 -20.43 -34.30 -5.86
N ASP A 144 -19.78 -33.43 -6.64
CA ASP A 144 -19.43 -33.72 -8.02
C ASP A 144 -18.17 -34.59 -8.06
N PRO A 145 -18.25 -35.83 -8.56
CA PRO A 145 -17.10 -36.74 -8.62
C PRO A 145 -15.91 -36.20 -9.41
N SER A 146 -16.14 -35.30 -10.36
CA SER A 146 -15.10 -34.67 -11.18
C SER A 146 -14.16 -33.79 -10.35
N PHE A 147 -14.62 -33.27 -9.21
CA PHE A 147 -13.91 -32.33 -8.37
C PHE A 147 -13.60 -32.82 -6.96
N SER A 148 -13.83 -34.11 -6.70
CA SER A 148 -13.61 -34.74 -5.38
C SER A 148 -12.19 -34.63 -4.82
N LYS A 149 -11.22 -34.21 -5.64
CA LYS A 149 -9.81 -34.03 -5.25
C LYS A 149 -9.45 -32.59 -4.86
N VAL A 150 -10.36 -31.63 -4.99
CA VAL A 150 -10.08 -30.25 -4.60
C VAL A 150 -10.31 -30.12 -3.09
N PRO A 151 -9.29 -29.72 -2.30
CA PRO A 151 -9.45 -29.57 -0.87
C PRO A 151 -10.52 -28.51 -0.55
N ILE A 152 -11.43 -28.84 0.35
CA ILE A 152 -12.41 -27.88 0.91
C ILE A 152 -11.63 -26.70 1.52
N HIS A 153 -12.14 -25.48 1.38
CA HIS A 153 -11.49 -24.24 1.83
C HIS A 153 -10.19 -23.85 1.12
N SER A 154 -9.91 -24.44 -0.05
CA SER A 154 -8.71 -24.08 -0.85
C SER A 154 -8.50 -22.59 -1.04
N PRO A 155 -9.51 -21.74 -1.39
CA PRO A 155 -9.31 -20.31 -1.55
C PRO A 155 -8.86 -19.60 -0.27
N GLN A 156 -9.45 -19.93 0.89
CA GLN A 156 -9.04 -19.33 2.16
C GLN A 156 -7.59 -19.71 2.50
N ILE A 157 -7.20 -20.98 2.25
CA ILE A 157 -5.83 -21.46 2.48
C ILE A 157 -4.85 -20.69 1.58
N TRP A 158 -5.13 -20.60 0.28
CA TRP A 158 -4.23 -19.93 -0.67
C TRP A 158 -4.12 -18.42 -0.40
N ALA A 159 -5.22 -17.73 -0.11
CA ALA A 159 -5.20 -16.31 0.24
C ALA A 159 -4.40 -16.07 1.53
N THR A 160 -4.58 -16.93 2.54
CA THR A 160 -3.84 -16.84 3.82
C THR A 160 -2.34 -17.08 3.61
N LEU A 161 -1.97 -18.15 2.91
CA LEU A 161 -0.57 -18.45 2.63
C LEU A 161 0.12 -17.35 1.81
N ALA A 162 -0.56 -16.82 0.80
CA ALA A 162 -0.04 -15.73 -0.02
C ALA A 162 0.16 -14.44 0.79
N LEU A 163 -0.81 -14.09 1.66
CA LEU A 163 -0.70 -12.92 2.53
C LEU A 163 0.45 -13.10 3.55
N VAL A 164 0.55 -14.26 4.18
CA VAL A 164 1.66 -14.58 5.11
C VAL A 164 3.00 -14.51 4.39
N ALA A 165 3.10 -15.09 3.18
CA ALA A 165 4.33 -15.03 2.37
C ALA A 165 4.70 -13.58 2.01
N LEU A 166 3.74 -12.74 1.64
CA LEU A 166 3.96 -11.31 1.39
C LEU A 166 4.52 -10.61 2.63
N ILE A 167 3.91 -10.82 3.80
CA ILE A 167 4.30 -10.18 5.05
C ILE A 167 5.70 -10.61 5.47
N ILE A 168 5.97 -11.92 5.49
CA ILE A 168 7.28 -12.48 5.83
C ILE A 168 8.34 -11.90 4.89
N THR A 169 8.09 -11.92 3.59
CA THR A 169 9.01 -11.38 2.59
C THR A 169 9.28 -9.90 2.81
N GLY A 170 8.24 -9.10 3.13
CA GLY A 170 8.37 -7.68 3.40
C GLY A 170 9.22 -7.39 4.64
N ILE A 171 9.02 -8.14 5.73
CA ILE A 171 9.81 -8.02 6.97
C ILE A 171 11.27 -8.41 6.71
N PHE A 172 11.50 -9.51 5.98
CA PHE A 172 12.86 -9.93 5.62
C PHE A 172 13.54 -8.93 4.68
N LEU A 173 12.82 -8.35 3.71
CA LEU A 173 13.34 -7.32 2.82
C LEU A 173 13.79 -6.09 3.62
N LEU A 174 12.95 -5.60 4.53
CA LEU A 174 13.28 -4.48 5.42
C LEU A 174 14.52 -4.81 6.27
N TRP A 175 14.56 -5.98 6.88
CA TRP A 175 15.68 -6.39 7.73
C TRP A 175 16.99 -6.53 6.94
N VAL A 176 16.99 -7.24 5.80
CA VAL A 176 18.18 -7.43 4.96
C VAL A 176 18.71 -6.09 4.48
N SER A 177 17.84 -5.21 4.00
CA SER A 177 18.26 -3.90 3.53
C SER A 177 18.82 -3.02 4.67
N ALA A 178 18.40 -3.25 5.92
CA ALA A 178 18.81 -2.51 7.10
C ALA A 178 20.15 -2.98 7.69
N LEU A 179 20.67 -4.14 7.35
CA LEU A 179 21.87 -4.73 7.97
C LEU A 179 23.07 -3.77 8.04
N PRO A 180 23.46 -3.04 6.95
CA PRO A 180 24.58 -2.10 7.02
C PRO A 180 24.31 -0.90 7.94
N ASP A 181 23.07 -0.43 8.00
CA ASP A 181 22.68 0.70 8.83
C ASP A 181 22.60 0.31 10.31
N LEU A 182 22.12 -0.90 10.59
CA LEU A 182 22.17 -1.47 11.96
C LEU A 182 23.61 -1.65 12.44
N ALA A 183 24.54 -2.03 11.56
CA ALA A 183 25.95 -2.07 11.94
C ALA A 183 26.50 -0.66 12.23
N ALA A 184 26.13 0.34 11.42
CA ALA A 184 26.50 1.73 11.70
C ALA A 184 25.91 2.22 13.04
N MET A 185 24.67 1.85 13.37
CA MET A 185 24.06 2.15 14.66
C MET A 185 24.80 1.46 15.84
N ARG A 186 25.18 0.19 15.67
CA ARG A 186 25.96 -0.57 16.66
C ARG A 186 27.27 0.13 17.01
N ASP A 187 27.94 0.66 16.00
CA ASP A 187 29.29 1.20 16.12
C ASP A 187 29.30 2.67 16.61
N ASN A 188 28.19 3.41 16.45
CA ASN A 188 28.13 4.85 16.74
C ASN A 188 27.11 5.26 17.81
N LEU A 189 26.16 4.42 18.18
CA LEU A 189 25.15 4.74 19.20
C LEU A 189 25.46 4.11 20.56
N THR A 190 24.69 4.51 21.57
CA THR A 190 24.79 3.98 22.94
C THR A 190 23.43 3.54 23.47
N GLY A 191 23.40 2.82 24.58
CA GLY A 191 22.17 2.45 25.27
C GLY A 191 21.38 1.32 24.62
N TRP A 192 20.05 1.38 24.70
CA TRP A 192 19.17 0.31 24.23
C TRP A 192 19.19 0.14 22.69
N ARG A 193 19.37 1.24 21.95
CA ARG A 193 19.46 1.21 20.48
C ARG A 193 20.69 0.47 20.01
N GLN A 194 21.85 0.71 20.66
CA GLN A 194 23.07 -0.05 20.37
C GLN A 194 22.89 -1.54 20.62
N ARG A 195 22.27 -1.91 21.76
CA ARG A 195 22.04 -3.33 22.11
C ARG A 195 21.12 -4.02 21.08
N LEU A 196 20.06 -3.34 20.68
CA LEU A 196 19.13 -3.84 19.66
C LEU A 196 19.85 -3.97 18.31
N ALA A 197 20.55 -2.93 17.87
CA ALA A 197 21.30 -2.92 16.62
C ALA A 197 22.37 -4.01 16.58
N THR A 198 23.08 -4.27 17.69
CA THR A 198 24.07 -5.35 17.81
C THR A 198 23.45 -6.72 17.55
N LYS A 199 22.26 -6.97 18.11
CA LYS A 199 21.54 -8.24 17.89
C LYS A 199 21.03 -8.36 16.46
N MET A 200 20.46 -7.28 15.90
CA MET A 200 19.83 -7.29 14.59
C MET A 200 20.83 -7.21 13.42
N ALA A 201 22.04 -6.64 13.64
CA ALA A 201 23.09 -6.56 12.62
C ALA A 201 23.69 -7.92 12.24
N PHE A 202 23.43 -8.97 12.99
CA PHE A 202 23.76 -10.36 12.68
C PHE A 202 25.23 -10.56 12.22
N GLY A 203 26.18 -9.93 12.91
CA GLY A 203 27.63 -10.05 12.61
C GLY A 203 28.06 -9.34 11.32
N TRP A 204 27.32 -8.35 10.85
CA TRP A 204 27.69 -7.55 9.69
C TRP A 204 29.03 -6.80 9.95
N ARG A 205 30.00 -7.02 9.07
CA ARG A 205 31.34 -6.41 9.08
C ARG A 205 31.67 -5.61 7.83
N GLY A 206 30.81 -5.64 6.82
CA GLY A 206 31.01 -4.92 5.56
C GLY A 206 32.02 -5.57 4.61
N THR A 207 32.27 -6.87 4.71
CA THR A 207 33.14 -7.59 3.76
C THR A 207 32.53 -7.64 2.35
N SER A 208 33.39 -7.74 1.32
CA SER A 208 32.93 -7.84 -0.07
C SER A 208 31.93 -8.98 -0.28
N GLN A 209 32.13 -10.11 0.40
CA GLN A 209 31.22 -11.24 0.37
C GLN A 209 29.83 -10.89 0.96
N GLN A 210 29.80 -10.17 2.10
CA GLN A 210 28.54 -9.73 2.72
C GLN A 210 27.79 -8.73 1.83
N TRP A 211 28.48 -7.80 1.18
CA TRP A 211 27.89 -6.87 0.22
C TRP A 211 27.29 -7.59 -0.99
N ASN A 212 28.02 -8.52 -1.60
CA ASN A 212 27.51 -9.32 -2.72
C ASN A 212 26.27 -10.12 -2.31
N MET A 213 26.30 -10.71 -1.11
CA MET A 213 25.16 -11.46 -0.57
C MET A 213 23.96 -10.54 -0.29
N LEU A 214 24.17 -9.33 0.21
CA LEU A 214 23.11 -8.33 0.45
C LEU A 214 22.40 -7.97 -0.86
N TYR A 215 23.16 -7.59 -1.91
CA TYR A 215 22.57 -7.24 -3.20
C TYR A 215 21.79 -8.40 -3.80
N HIS A 216 22.32 -9.62 -3.73
CA HIS A 216 21.64 -10.80 -4.25
C HIS A 216 20.35 -11.10 -3.50
N ARG A 217 20.39 -11.15 -2.17
CA ARG A 217 19.20 -11.38 -1.33
C ARG A 217 18.15 -10.29 -1.48
N GLN A 218 18.56 -9.04 -1.51
CA GLN A 218 17.68 -7.91 -1.72
C GLN A 218 17.00 -7.97 -3.11
N GLY A 219 17.71 -8.42 -4.14
CA GLY A 219 17.14 -8.65 -5.47
C GLY A 219 16.05 -9.73 -5.47
N ILE A 220 16.35 -10.90 -4.90
CA ILE A 220 15.40 -12.02 -4.79
C ILE A 220 14.15 -11.61 -3.96
N LEU A 221 14.35 -11.06 -2.78
CA LEU A 221 13.25 -10.64 -1.91
C LEU A 221 12.39 -9.55 -2.55
N SER A 222 13.00 -8.62 -3.29
CA SER A 222 12.28 -7.58 -4.02
C SER A 222 11.39 -8.16 -5.13
N ALA A 223 11.91 -9.09 -5.92
CA ALA A 223 11.14 -9.76 -6.97
C ALA A 223 10.01 -10.59 -6.38
N PHE A 224 10.30 -11.35 -5.33
CA PHE A 224 9.30 -12.18 -4.66
C PHE A 224 8.20 -11.34 -4.00
N TYR A 225 8.55 -10.24 -3.33
CA TYR A 225 7.57 -9.30 -2.76
C TYR A 225 6.64 -8.73 -3.83
N PHE A 226 7.18 -8.34 -4.97
CA PHE A 226 6.40 -7.82 -6.09
C PHE A 226 5.39 -8.85 -6.60
N ILE A 227 5.86 -10.07 -6.86
CA ILE A 227 5.01 -11.16 -7.35
C ILE A 227 3.91 -11.49 -6.31
N MET A 228 4.29 -11.62 -5.03
CA MET A 228 3.35 -11.91 -3.97
C MET A 228 2.33 -10.77 -3.76
N LEU A 229 2.73 -9.51 -3.87
CA LEU A 229 1.81 -8.38 -3.78
C LEU A 229 0.72 -8.46 -4.85
N ILE A 230 1.12 -8.65 -6.10
CA ILE A 230 0.16 -8.80 -7.21
C ILE A 230 -0.75 -10.00 -6.97
N PHE A 231 -0.16 -11.15 -6.60
CA PHE A 231 -0.91 -12.39 -6.36
C PHE A 231 -1.93 -12.26 -5.22
N VAL A 232 -1.54 -11.63 -4.10
CA VAL A 232 -2.47 -11.37 -2.98
C VAL A 232 -3.63 -10.48 -3.44
N HIS A 233 -3.37 -9.41 -4.22
CA HIS A 233 -4.45 -8.57 -4.74
C HIS A 233 -5.39 -9.32 -5.67
N PHE A 234 -4.87 -10.26 -6.47
CA PHE A 234 -5.70 -11.14 -7.30
C PHE A 234 -6.58 -12.04 -6.45
N LEU A 235 -6.01 -12.75 -5.48
CA LEU A 235 -6.77 -13.64 -4.61
C LEU A 235 -7.83 -12.91 -3.78
N ILE A 236 -7.47 -11.78 -3.16
CA ILE A 236 -8.41 -11.00 -2.34
C ILE A 236 -9.55 -10.44 -3.19
N SER A 237 -9.27 -9.94 -4.38
CA SER A 237 -10.32 -9.40 -5.25
C SER A 237 -11.23 -10.48 -5.81
N VAL A 238 -10.73 -11.68 -6.07
CA VAL A 238 -11.55 -12.80 -6.53
C VAL A 238 -12.33 -13.39 -5.37
N ASP A 239 -11.64 -13.83 -4.30
CA ASP A 239 -12.24 -14.64 -3.24
C ASP A 239 -13.13 -13.86 -2.28
N PHE A 240 -12.85 -12.56 -2.08
CA PHE A 240 -13.54 -11.72 -1.08
C PHE A 240 -14.38 -10.61 -1.71
N LEU A 241 -14.51 -10.59 -3.04
CA LEU A 241 -15.29 -9.58 -3.75
C LEU A 241 -16.06 -10.16 -4.92
N ILE A 242 -15.39 -10.54 -6.03
CA ILE A 242 -16.08 -10.96 -7.29
C ILE A 242 -17.02 -12.15 -7.02
N THR A 243 -16.58 -13.13 -6.27
CA THR A 243 -17.38 -14.34 -5.98
C THR A 243 -18.61 -14.09 -5.13
N LEU A 244 -18.72 -12.93 -4.49
CA LEU A 244 -19.87 -12.54 -3.68
C LEU A 244 -20.97 -11.87 -4.52
N VAL A 245 -20.64 -11.39 -5.71
CA VAL A 245 -21.58 -10.68 -6.61
C VAL A 245 -22.04 -11.63 -7.70
N PRO A 246 -23.28 -12.15 -7.63
CA PRO A 246 -23.81 -13.07 -8.63
C PRO A 246 -23.81 -12.46 -10.02
N GLY A 247 -23.26 -13.20 -11.00
CA GLY A 247 -23.16 -12.73 -12.40
C GLY A 247 -21.93 -11.88 -12.70
N TRP A 248 -21.11 -11.51 -11.73
CA TRP A 248 -19.87 -10.79 -11.98
C TRP A 248 -18.76 -11.75 -12.42
N ILE A 249 -18.52 -11.79 -13.72
CA ILE A 249 -17.45 -12.59 -14.34
C ILE A 249 -16.51 -11.60 -15.03
N ASP A 250 -15.43 -11.22 -14.34
CA ASP A 250 -14.47 -10.21 -14.83
C ASP A 250 -13.03 -10.68 -14.62
N ALA A 251 -12.38 -11.08 -15.69
CA ALA A 251 -10.97 -11.49 -15.66
C ALA A 251 -10.00 -10.31 -15.52
N LEU A 252 -10.43 -9.09 -15.83
CA LEU A 252 -9.57 -7.90 -15.81
C LEU A 252 -9.61 -7.17 -14.46
N TYR A 253 -10.69 -7.33 -13.70
CA TYR A 253 -10.84 -6.62 -12.43
C TYR A 253 -9.72 -6.91 -11.42
N PRO A 254 -9.23 -8.16 -11.23
CA PRO A 254 -8.09 -8.41 -10.35
C PRO A 254 -6.83 -7.62 -10.73
N ALA A 255 -6.59 -7.44 -12.03
CA ALA A 255 -5.50 -6.60 -12.52
C ALA A 255 -5.75 -5.11 -12.23
N THR A 256 -6.99 -4.64 -12.35
CA THR A 256 -7.40 -3.28 -11.95
C THR A 256 -7.15 -3.05 -10.46
N HIS A 257 -7.49 -4.01 -9.62
CA HIS A 257 -7.28 -3.97 -8.18
C HIS A 257 -5.78 -3.88 -7.83
N ALA A 258 -4.94 -4.67 -8.49
CA ALA A 258 -3.48 -4.63 -8.32
C ALA A 258 -2.86 -3.32 -8.86
N ALA A 259 -3.31 -2.83 -10.02
CA ALA A 259 -2.84 -1.55 -10.57
C ALA A 259 -3.19 -0.37 -9.64
N ASN A 260 -4.40 -0.36 -9.06
CA ASN A 260 -4.77 0.63 -8.05
C ASN A 260 -3.89 0.52 -6.79
N ALA A 261 -3.49 -0.67 -6.38
CA ALA A 261 -2.57 -0.83 -5.25
C ALA A 261 -1.20 -0.20 -5.53
N LEU A 262 -0.64 -0.39 -6.72
CA LEU A 262 0.62 0.26 -7.10
C LEU A 262 0.49 1.79 -7.12
N GLN A 263 -0.64 2.32 -7.62
CA GLN A 263 -0.96 3.74 -7.63
C GLN A 263 -1.09 4.30 -6.20
N ALA A 264 -1.87 3.64 -5.35
CA ALA A 264 -2.09 4.05 -3.97
C ALA A 264 -0.82 3.92 -3.12
N GLY A 265 0.01 2.91 -3.36
CA GLY A 265 1.33 2.77 -2.74
C GLY A 265 2.26 3.95 -3.11
N ALA A 266 2.26 4.40 -4.36
CA ALA A 266 2.97 5.60 -4.79
C ALA A 266 2.43 6.86 -4.11
N ALA A 267 1.10 6.99 -3.99
CA ALA A 267 0.45 8.10 -3.29
C ALA A 267 0.79 8.09 -1.78
N THR A 268 0.75 6.94 -1.12
CA THR A 268 1.15 6.76 0.28
C THR A 268 2.58 7.24 0.50
N MET A 269 3.49 6.88 -0.42
CA MET A 269 4.89 7.32 -0.33
C MET A 269 5.07 8.83 -0.57
N LEU A 270 4.33 9.44 -1.51
CA LEU A 270 4.37 10.89 -1.72
C LEU A 270 3.97 11.65 -0.46
N LEU A 271 2.91 11.20 0.19
CA LEU A 271 2.45 11.78 1.45
C LEU A 271 3.47 11.56 2.57
N THR A 272 4.02 10.36 2.70
CA THR A 272 5.09 10.04 3.65
C THR A 272 6.32 10.92 3.46
N MET A 273 6.78 11.09 2.23
CA MET A 273 7.91 11.96 1.88
C MET A 273 7.64 13.42 2.26
N PHE A 274 6.42 13.90 2.04
CA PHE A 274 6.04 15.25 2.42
C PHE A 274 6.15 15.47 3.93
N PHE A 275 5.61 14.54 4.74
CA PHE A 275 5.71 14.61 6.20
C PHE A 275 7.15 14.49 6.69
N LEU A 276 7.94 13.58 6.15
CA LEU A 276 9.36 13.43 6.50
C LEU A 276 10.16 14.68 6.16
N ARG A 277 9.89 15.30 5.00
CA ARG A 277 10.55 16.54 4.60
C ARG A 277 10.15 17.72 5.47
N LYS A 278 8.85 17.89 5.78
CA LYS A 278 8.32 19.06 6.48
C LYS A 278 8.50 18.99 7.99
N PHE A 279 8.26 17.83 8.59
CA PHE A 279 8.24 17.64 10.03
C PHE A 279 9.35 16.72 10.57
N GLY A 280 9.85 15.80 9.72
CA GLY A 280 10.89 14.85 10.09
C GLY A 280 12.33 15.42 10.02
N GLY A 281 12.50 16.62 9.45
CA GLY A 281 13.83 17.24 9.33
C GLY A 281 14.66 16.71 8.13
N TYR A 282 14.11 15.87 7.25
CA TYR A 282 14.85 15.25 6.13
C TYR A 282 14.85 16.08 4.84
N ARG A 283 14.73 17.42 4.95
CA ARG A 283 14.66 18.31 3.78
C ARG A 283 15.91 18.24 2.89
N SER A 284 17.07 18.01 3.46
CA SER A 284 18.37 17.90 2.76
C SER A 284 18.50 16.62 1.93
N TYR A 285 17.75 15.56 2.29
CA TYR A 285 17.81 14.24 1.62
C TYR A 285 16.65 14.01 0.64
N ILE A 286 15.49 14.59 0.93
CA ILE A 286 14.28 14.43 0.10
C ILE A 286 14.06 15.73 -0.68
N GLY A 287 14.49 15.74 -1.94
CA GLY A 287 14.44 16.89 -2.84
C GLY A 287 13.27 16.83 -3.83
N HIS A 288 13.30 17.73 -4.80
CA HIS A 288 12.29 17.82 -5.87
C HIS A 288 12.30 16.59 -6.79
N ASP A 289 13.47 15.97 -7.03
CA ASP A 289 13.62 14.86 -7.95
C ASP A 289 12.84 13.63 -7.51
N GLN A 290 12.76 13.37 -6.19
CA GLN A 290 11.99 12.28 -5.62
C GLN A 290 10.49 12.50 -5.85
N PHE A 291 9.98 13.72 -5.59
CA PHE A 291 8.58 14.07 -5.85
C PHE A 291 8.23 14.00 -7.33
N TRP A 292 9.12 14.51 -8.19
CA TRP A 292 8.93 14.48 -9.62
C TRP A 292 8.96 13.05 -10.19
N GLY A 293 9.93 12.25 -9.76
CA GLY A 293 10.05 10.84 -10.16
C GLY A 293 8.84 10.03 -9.79
N LEU A 294 8.43 10.11 -8.52
CA LEU A 294 7.29 9.37 -8.00
C LEU A 294 5.95 9.91 -8.51
N GLY A 295 5.84 11.23 -8.71
CA GLY A 295 4.67 11.85 -9.33
C GLY A 295 4.43 11.36 -10.77
N LYS A 296 5.50 11.17 -11.57
CA LYS A 296 5.39 10.56 -12.90
C LYS A 296 4.90 9.12 -12.85
N LEU A 297 5.43 8.33 -11.90
CA LEU A 297 5.01 6.95 -11.71
C LEU A 297 3.52 6.88 -11.31
N MET A 298 3.09 7.68 -10.34
CA MET A 298 1.69 7.75 -9.92
C MET A 298 0.77 8.16 -11.08
N PHE A 299 1.17 9.13 -11.91
CA PHE A 299 0.42 9.54 -13.09
C PHE A 299 0.28 8.41 -14.12
N ALA A 300 1.36 7.71 -14.43
CA ALA A 300 1.33 6.57 -15.34
C ALA A 300 0.40 5.46 -14.82
N LEU A 301 0.41 5.20 -13.52
CA LEU A 301 -0.46 4.22 -12.88
C LEU A 301 -1.94 4.67 -12.86
N SER A 302 -2.22 5.97 -12.81
CA SER A 302 -3.59 6.50 -12.98
C SER A 302 -4.14 6.22 -14.37
N LEU A 303 -3.31 6.37 -15.42
CA LEU A 303 -3.70 6.02 -16.79
C LEU A 303 -3.91 4.51 -16.95
N LEU A 304 -3.06 3.70 -16.33
CA LEU A 304 -3.19 2.23 -16.37
C LEU A 304 -4.46 1.76 -15.65
N TRP A 305 -4.76 2.34 -14.48
CA TRP A 305 -6.00 2.05 -13.76
C TRP A 305 -7.23 2.37 -14.60
N PHE A 306 -7.26 3.56 -15.24
CA PHE A 306 -8.35 3.94 -16.14
C PHE A 306 -8.47 2.98 -17.33
N TRP A 307 -7.35 2.59 -17.93
CA TRP A 307 -7.35 1.65 -19.05
C TRP A 307 -7.99 0.31 -18.68
N PHE A 308 -7.63 -0.26 -17.55
CA PHE A 308 -8.20 -1.52 -17.09
C PHE A 308 -9.69 -1.37 -16.75
N TRP A 309 -10.04 -0.32 -16.00
CA TRP A 309 -11.43 -0.04 -15.67
C TRP A 309 -12.28 0.16 -16.94
N PHE A 310 -11.82 0.97 -17.87
CA PHE A 310 -12.54 1.24 -19.12
C PHE A 310 -12.70 -0.03 -19.98
N SER A 311 -11.66 -0.87 -20.07
CA SER A 311 -11.70 -2.13 -20.80
C SER A 311 -12.72 -3.10 -20.22
N SER A 312 -12.83 -3.19 -18.90
CA SER A 312 -13.84 -3.98 -18.20
C SER A 312 -15.25 -3.42 -18.45
N PHE A 313 -15.40 -2.10 -18.27
CA PHE A 313 -16.67 -1.41 -18.47
C PHE A 313 -17.21 -1.58 -19.88
N ILE A 314 -16.38 -1.38 -20.92
CA ILE A 314 -16.82 -1.44 -22.32
C ILE A 314 -17.33 -2.85 -22.72
N VAL A 315 -16.71 -3.90 -22.15
CA VAL A 315 -17.14 -5.29 -22.39
C VAL A 315 -18.55 -5.52 -21.85
N PHE A 316 -18.81 -5.10 -20.61
CA PHE A 316 -20.12 -5.27 -19.96
C PHE A 316 -21.18 -4.37 -20.58
N TRP A 317 -20.83 -3.11 -20.88
CA TRP A 317 -21.75 -2.16 -21.48
C TRP A 317 -22.14 -2.55 -22.89
N TYR A 318 -21.21 -3.07 -23.70
CA TYR A 318 -21.45 -3.48 -25.09
C TYR A 318 -22.11 -4.86 -25.17
N GLY A 319 -21.72 -5.78 -24.28
CA GLY A 319 -22.23 -7.16 -24.23
C GLY A 319 -23.71 -7.25 -23.85
N LYS A 320 -24.22 -6.32 -23.06
CA LYS A 320 -25.63 -6.18 -22.64
C LYS A 320 -26.26 -7.46 -22.08
N LYS A 321 -25.48 -8.34 -21.48
CA LYS A 321 -26.05 -9.51 -20.82
C LYS A 321 -26.79 -9.09 -19.54
N PRO A 322 -28.00 -9.61 -19.27
CA PRO A 322 -28.80 -9.19 -18.11
C PRO A 322 -28.02 -9.22 -16.78
N ASN A 323 -27.28 -10.29 -16.52
CA ASN A 323 -26.50 -10.45 -15.30
C ASN A 323 -25.36 -9.40 -15.16
N GLU A 324 -24.70 -9.06 -16.30
CA GLU A 324 -23.64 -8.05 -16.33
C GLU A 324 -24.21 -6.63 -16.18
N GLN A 325 -25.43 -6.38 -16.67
CA GLN A 325 -26.12 -5.11 -16.48
C GLN A 325 -26.50 -4.89 -15.00
N ALA A 326 -26.93 -5.93 -14.29
CA ALA A 326 -27.19 -5.85 -12.86
C ALA A 326 -25.91 -5.54 -12.06
N VAL A 327 -24.76 -6.06 -12.47
CA VAL A 327 -23.45 -5.72 -11.87
C VAL A 327 -23.08 -4.26 -12.13
N LEU A 328 -23.28 -3.74 -13.34
CA LEU A 328 -23.05 -2.33 -13.66
C LEU A 328 -23.98 -1.42 -12.85
N GLU A 329 -25.26 -1.80 -12.73
CA GLU A 329 -26.25 -1.08 -11.93
C GLU A 329 -25.79 -1.01 -10.47
N LEU A 330 -25.43 -2.13 -9.85
CA LEU A 330 -24.97 -2.18 -8.47
C LEU A 330 -23.73 -1.31 -8.24
N LEU A 331 -22.71 -1.44 -9.10
CA LEU A 331 -21.39 -0.87 -8.83
C LEU A 331 -21.20 0.56 -9.36
N MET A 332 -21.99 1.02 -10.33
CA MET A 332 -21.71 2.28 -11.04
C MET A 332 -22.89 3.23 -11.20
N VAL A 333 -24.13 2.71 -11.36
CA VAL A 333 -25.28 3.53 -11.73
C VAL A 333 -26.27 3.68 -10.58
N GLY A 334 -26.52 2.62 -9.84
CA GLY A 334 -27.53 2.57 -8.80
C GLY A 334 -27.10 3.23 -7.47
N PRO A 335 -27.25 2.54 -6.35
CA PRO A 335 -27.12 3.14 -5.01
C PRO A 335 -25.72 3.73 -4.72
N TYR A 336 -24.68 3.22 -5.40
CA TYR A 336 -23.30 3.64 -5.19
C TYR A 336 -22.78 4.64 -6.25
N LEU A 337 -23.64 5.18 -7.11
CA LEU A 337 -23.26 6.16 -8.15
C LEU A 337 -22.47 7.36 -7.62
N PRO A 338 -22.86 8.03 -6.50
CA PRO A 338 -22.09 9.18 -6.00
C PRO A 338 -20.65 8.80 -5.60
N ILE A 339 -20.48 7.61 -5.01
CA ILE A 339 -19.17 7.11 -4.60
C ILE A 339 -18.35 6.73 -5.84
N PHE A 340 -18.97 6.15 -6.86
CA PHE A 340 -18.32 5.86 -8.14
C PHE A 340 -17.79 7.13 -8.82
N ILE A 341 -18.64 8.18 -8.92
CA ILE A 341 -18.22 9.46 -9.51
C ILE A 341 -17.05 10.06 -8.67
N GLY A 342 -17.17 10.04 -7.34
CA GLY A 342 -16.10 10.49 -6.44
C GLY A 342 -14.79 9.73 -6.69
N THR A 343 -14.84 8.40 -6.81
CA THR A 343 -13.70 7.56 -7.13
C THR A 343 -13.09 7.93 -8.48
N PHE A 344 -13.89 7.99 -9.52
CA PHE A 344 -13.43 8.26 -10.89
C PHE A 344 -12.74 9.62 -10.99
N VAL A 345 -13.35 10.64 -10.38
CA VAL A 345 -12.79 12.00 -10.37
C VAL A 345 -11.46 12.04 -9.60
N THR A 346 -11.39 11.44 -8.43
CA THR A 346 -10.22 11.56 -7.54
C THR A 346 -9.06 10.64 -7.94
N VAL A 347 -9.33 9.45 -8.47
CA VAL A 347 -8.30 8.49 -8.87
C VAL A 347 -7.74 8.76 -10.27
N PHE A 348 -8.59 9.29 -11.17
CA PHE A 348 -8.21 9.45 -12.56
C PHE A 348 -8.30 10.90 -13.07
N VAL A 349 -9.45 11.57 -12.97
CA VAL A 349 -9.65 12.88 -13.63
C VAL A 349 -8.73 13.95 -13.03
N ILE A 350 -8.67 14.05 -11.71
CA ILE A 350 -7.77 15.02 -11.04
C ILE A 350 -6.31 14.73 -11.36
N PRO A 351 -5.77 13.50 -11.20
CA PRO A 351 -4.42 13.17 -11.64
C PRO A 351 -4.16 13.49 -13.12
N LEU A 352 -5.09 13.14 -14.01
CA LEU A 352 -4.96 13.40 -15.46
C LEU A 352 -4.82 14.88 -15.75
N LEU A 353 -5.78 15.69 -15.31
CA LEU A 353 -5.84 17.11 -15.65
C LEU A 353 -4.71 17.93 -15.00
N THR A 354 -4.23 17.51 -13.85
CA THR A 354 -3.21 18.25 -13.08
C THR A 354 -1.80 17.80 -13.39
N MET A 355 -1.54 16.49 -13.48
CA MET A 355 -0.19 15.95 -13.67
C MET A 355 0.33 16.05 -15.12
N ILE A 356 -0.51 16.36 -16.09
CA ILE A 356 -0.08 16.73 -17.43
C ILE A 356 0.80 17.98 -17.37
N TRP A 357 0.48 18.94 -16.50
CA TRP A 357 1.20 20.21 -16.39
C TRP A 357 2.54 20.04 -15.69
N ASN A 358 3.60 20.30 -16.43
CA ASN A 358 4.98 20.14 -15.97
C ASN A 358 5.33 20.98 -14.72
N PRO A 359 4.91 22.26 -14.59
CA PRO A 359 5.15 23.03 -13.37
C PRO A 359 4.55 22.43 -12.12
N LEU A 360 3.32 21.89 -12.20
CA LEU A 360 2.66 21.25 -11.06
C LEU A 360 3.38 19.96 -10.69
N ARG A 361 3.69 19.10 -11.66
CA ARG A 361 4.36 17.83 -11.46
C ARG A 361 5.78 17.97 -10.90
N ARG A 362 6.49 19.05 -11.20
CA ARG A 362 7.82 19.36 -10.68
C ARG A 362 7.82 20.00 -9.30
N SER A 363 6.68 20.44 -8.80
CA SER A 363 6.56 21.00 -7.46
C SER A 363 6.52 19.92 -6.39
N ILE A 364 6.69 20.30 -5.12
CA ILE A 364 6.49 19.38 -3.98
C ILE A 364 5.00 19.26 -3.68
N TRP A 365 4.27 20.37 -3.73
CA TRP A 365 2.85 20.43 -3.38
C TRP A 365 1.95 19.74 -4.39
N GLY A 366 2.24 19.87 -5.69
CA GLY A 366 1.42 19.28 -6.75
C GLY A 366 1.26 17.77 -6.56
N PRO A 367 2.34 16.95 -6.63
CA PRO A 367 2.25 15.53 -6.41
C PRO A 367 1.66 15.14 -5.05
N THR A 368 1.90 15.95 -3.99
CA THR A 368 1.38 15.66 -2.65
C THR A 368 -0.13 15.84 -2.56
N ILE A 369 -0.70 16.91 -3.09
CA ILE A 369 -2.15 17.14 -3.10
C ILE A 369 -2.86 16.07 -3.92
N ILE A 370 -2.28 15.71 -5.05
CA ILE A 370 -2.83 14.66 -5.91
C ILE A 370 -2.73 13.29 -5.24
N ALA A 371 -1.68 13.03 -4.48
CA ALA A 371 -1.57 11.81 -3.68
C ALA A 371 -2.71 11.71 -2.64
N VAL A 372 -3.08 12.82 -1.99
CA VAL A 372 -4.25 12.84 -1.09
C VAL A 372 -5.53 12.54 -1.87
N SER A 373 -5.73 13.14 -3.04
CA SER A 373 -6.87 12.85 -3.92
C SER A 373 -6.95 11.36 -4.28
N VAL A 374 -5.84 10.76 -4.70
CA VAL A 374 -5.76 9.33 -5.05
C VAL A 374 -6.08 8.44 -3.84
N LEU A 375 -5.58 8.77 -2.65
CA LEU A 375 -5.86 7.98 -1.44
C LEU A 375 -7.33 8.05 -1.04
N ILE A 376 -7.96 9.24 -1.12
CA ILE A 376 -9.39 9.40 -0.88
C ILE A 376 -10.18 8.57 -1.90
N GLY A 377 -9.85 8.67 -3.19
CA GLY A 377 -10.53 7.91 -4.22
C GLY A 377 -10.32 6.41 -4.11
N THR A 378 -9.12 5.97 -3.71
CA THR A 378 -8.87 4.54 -3.43
C THR A 378 -9.74 4.05 -2.27
N PHE A 379 -9.92 4.86 -1.21
CA PHE A 379 -10.79 4.51 -0.10
C PHE A 379 -12.25 4.41 -0.56
N LEU A 380 -12.74 5.40 -1.29
CA LEU A 380 -14.09 5.41 -1.88
C LEU A 380 -14.32 4.19 -2.78
N ASP A 381 -13.33 3.82 -3.59
CA ASP A 381 -13.40 2.63 -4.44
C ASP A 381 -13.52 1.33 -3.63
N ARG A 382 -12.76 1.19 -2.53
CA ARG A 382 -12.89 0.03 -1.64
C ARG A 382 -14.26 -0.01 -0.97
N VAL A 383 -14.77 1.12 -0.49
CA VAL A 383 -16.12 1.21 0.07
C VAL A 383 -17.16 0.81 -0.99
N ARG A 384 -17.13 1.43 -2.16
CA ARG A 384 -18.06 1.15 -3.25
C ARG A 384 -18.13 -0.34 -3.61
N LEU A 385 -16.99 -1.00 -3.68
CA LEU A 385 -16.89 -2.37 -4.13
C LEU A 385 -17.23 -3.39 -3.04
N TYR A 386 -16.57 -3.26 -1.90
CA TYR A 386 -16.73 -4.26 -0.84
C TYR A 386 -18.03 -4.09 -0.07
N VAL A 387 -18.47 -2.86 0.21
CA VAL A 387 -19.76 -2.66 0.89
C VAL A 387 -20.91 -3.11 -0.01
N SER A 388 -20.88 -2.79 -1.31
CA SER A 388 -21.92 -3.25 -2.23
C SER A 388 -21.96 -4.78 -2.35
N ALA A 389 -20.80 -5.44 -2.43
CA ALA A 389 -20.75 -6.90 -2.54
C ALA A 389 -21.31 -7.61 -1.29
N TYR A 390 -21.08 -7.04 -0.10
CA TYR A 390 -21.60 -7.58 1.16
C TYR A 390 -23.05 -7.18 1.42
N SER A 391 -23.61 -6.19 0.71
CA SER A 391 -24.98 -5.73 0.87
C SER A 391 -26.03 -6.53 0.07
N ILE A 392 -25.60 -7.44 -0.79
CA ILE A 392 -26.51 -8.20 -1.64
C ILE A 392 -27.40 -9.09 -0.76
N PRO A 393 -28.76 -8.98 -0.88
CA PRO A 393 -29.67 -9.83 -0.15
C PRO A 393 -29.44 -11.30 -0.45
N GLY A 394 -29.41 -12.12 0.59
CA GLY A 394 -29.23 -13.55 0.47
C GLY A 394 -27.78 -14.00 0.23
N ILE A 395 -26.79 -13.17 0.56
CA ILE A 395 -25.45 -13.70 0.88
C ILE A 395 -25.63 -14.61 2.09
N GLY A 396 -25.56 -15.92 1.89
CA GLY A 396 -25.87 -16.92 2.92
C GLY A 396 -27.09 -17.78 2.63
N GLU A 397 -27.87 -17.52 1.57
CA GLU A 397 -28.95 -18.38 1.11
C GLU A 397 -28.51 -19.32 -0.02
N SER A 398 -29.13 -20.51 -0.10
CA SER A 398 -28.74 -21.61 -0.99
C SER A 398 -28.57 -21.23 -2.47
N LEU A 399 -27.57 -21.83 -3.11
CA LEU A 399 -27.13 -21.65 -4.52
C LEU A 399 -28.19 -21.95 -5.57
N THR A 400 -29.24 -22.68 -5.24
CA THR A 400 -30.18 -23.18 -6.26
C THR A 400 -30.93 -22.07 -7.00
N ASP A 401 -31.18 -20.95 -6.35
CA ASP A 401 -31.91 -19.82 -6.96
C ASP A 401 -30.97 -18.75 -7.58
N LYS A 402 -29.69 -18.73 -7.23
CA LYS A 402 -28.74 -17.68 -7.63
C LYS A 402 -27.81 -18.04 -8.80
N LYS A 403 -27.92 -19.23 -9.37
CA LYS A 403 -27.15 -19.65 -10.56
C LYS A 403 -27.26 -18.71 -11.76
N HIS A 404 -28.29 -17.86 -11.80
CA HIS A 404 -28.63 -17.03 -12.95
C HIS A 404 -28.21 -15.56 -12.84
N GLY A 405 -27.56 -15.15 -11.74
CA GLY A 405 -27.17 -13.76 -11.50
C GLY A 405 -28.20 -12.97 -10.69
N MET A 406 -27.95 -11.70 -10.49
CA MET A 406 -28.87 -10.79 -9.82
C MET A 406 -29.95 -10.32 -10.79
N ASP A 407 -31.18 -10.13 -10.29
CA ASP A 407 -32.21 -9.44 -11.04
C ASP A 407 -31.94 -7.93 -11.05
N LEU A 408 -32.06 -7.30 -12.23
CA LEU A 408 -31.79 -5.89 -12.45
C LEU A 408 -32.76 -4.98 -11.67
N GLU A 409 -34.03 -5.34 -11.60
CA GLU A 409 -35.05 -4.54 -10.90
C GLU A 409 -34.79 -4.58 -9.38
N SER A 410 -34.47 -5.76 -8.84
CA SER A 410 -34.10 -5.89 -7.42
C SER A 410 -32.89 -5.04 -7.06
N VAL A 411 -31.89 -4.93 -7.95
CA VAL A 411 -30.71 -4.08 -7.71
C VAL A 411 -31.06 -2.59 -7.73
N LYS A 412 -32.01 -2.17 -8.59
CA LYS A 412 -32.44 -0.76 -8.61
C LYS A 412 -33.18 -0.33 -7.37
N GLU A 413 -33.83 -1.28 -6.69
CA GLU A 413 -34.55 -1.04 -5.43
C GLU A 413 -33.63 -1.06 -4.20
N MET A 414 -32.37 -1.48 -4.36
CA MET A 414 -31.40 -1.51 -3.26
C MET A 414 -30.99 -0.11 -2.82
N GLU A 415 -30.87 0.07 -1.52
CA GLU A 415 -30.31 1.28 -0.92
C GLU A 415 -28.81 1.11 -0.55
N ALA A 416 -28.05 2.20 -0.61
CA ALA A 416 -26.66 2.20 -0.19
C ALA A 416 -26.56 2.03 1.32
N ILE A 417 -25.75 1.08 1.77
CA ILE A 417 -25.47 0.92 3.21
C ILE A 417 -24.54 2.04 3.65
N LEU A 418 -24.98 2.83 4.61
CA LEU A 418 -24.20 3.90 5.22
C LEU A 418 -23.37 3.38 6.39
N PRO A 419 -22.19 3.98 6.66
CA PRO A 419 -21.36 3.55 7.78
C PRO A 419 -22.03 3.85 9.12
N GLN A 420 -22.04 2.87 10.00
CA GLN A 420 -22.46 3.02 11.39
C GLN A 420 -21.28 3.46 12.28
N ILE A 421 -21.54 3.81 13.52
CA ILE A 421 -20.50 4.25 14.47
C ILE A 421 -19.35 3.23 14.61
N PRO A 422 -19.60 1.91 14.77
CA PRO A 422 -18.54 0.92 14.82
C PRO A 422 -17.66 0.92 13.57
N ASP A 423 -18.25 1.11 12.38
CA ASP A 423 -17.50 1.15 11.12
C ASP A 423 -16.55 2.34 11.08
N ILE A 424 -17.04 3.54 11.48
CA ILE A 424 -16.21 4.75 11.54
C ILE A 424 -15.05 4.56 12.50
N PHE A 425 -15.27 3.94 13.65
CA PHE A 425 -14.22 3.63 14.62
C PHE A 425 -13.19 2.66 14.04
N ILE A 426 -13.63 1.59 13.37
CA ILE A 426 -12.75 0.62 12.72
C ILE A 426 -11.91 1.29 11.64
N MET A 427 -12.52 2.11 10.77
CA MET A 427 -11.81 2.80 9.69
C MET A 427 -10.72 3.73 10.22
N ILE A 428 -11.08 4.63 11.13
CA ILE A 428 -10.14 5.60 11.72
C ILE A 428 -9.05 4.87 12.50
N GLY A 429 -9.44 3.87 13.30
CA GLY A 429 -8.52 3.12 14.15
C GLY A 429 -7.51 2.28 13.35
N SER A 430 -7.95 1.61 12.29
CA SER A 430 -7.07 0.79 11.47
C SER A 430 -6.05 1.64 10.67
N ILE A 431 -6.49 2.78 10.12
CA ILE A 431 -5.59 3.73 9.45
C ILE A 431 -4.57 4.28 10.47
N SER A 432 -5.04 4.65 11.65
CA SER A 432 -4.18 5.15 12.73
C SER A 432 -3.18 4.09 13.19
N ALA A 433 -3.59 2.83 13.31
CA ALA A 433 -2.73 1.73 13.69
C ALA A 433 -1.63 1.47 12.64
N ALA A 434 -1.95 1.56 11.35
CA ALA A 434 -0.96 1.44 10.28
C ALA A 434 0.11 2.54 10.37
N ILE A 435 -0.31 3.80 10.56
CA ILE A 435 0.62 4.93 10.72
C ILE A 435 1.42 4.79 12.03
N LEU A 436 0.79 4.33 13.11
CA LEU A 436 1.45 4.10 14.40
C LEU A 436 2.56 3.06 14.26
N ILE A 437 2.31 1.92 13.62
CA ILE A 437 3.31 0.87 13.37
C ILE A 437 4.49 1.46 12.57
N TYR A 438 4.19 2.21 11.51
CA TYR A 438 5.23 2.90 10.73
C TYR A 438 6.12 3.80 11.62
N LEU A 439 5.51 4.64 12.45
CA LEU A 439 6.23 5.53 13.35
C LEU A 439 7.08 4.77 14.39
N LEU A 440 6.54 3.70 14.97
CA LEU A 440 7.29 2.89 15.96
C LEU A 440 8.48 2.19 15.32
N VAL A 441 8.30 1.56 14.14
CA VAL A 441 9.40 0.88 13.44
C VAL A 441 10.45 1.86 12.91
N SER A 442 10.06 3.09 12.58
CA SER A 442 11.00 4.17 12.22
C SER A 442 11.97 4.55 13.35
N LYS A 443 11.70 4.14 14.61
CA LYS A 443 12.61 4.30 15.76
C LYS A 443 13.53 3.10 15.99
N ILE A 444 13.26 1.99 15.32
CA ILE A 444 14.10 0.79 15.35
C ILE A 444 15.15 0.86 14.25
N VAL A 445 14.76 1.29 13.06
CA VAL A 445 15.61 1.36 11.87
C VAL A 445 15.59 2.79 11.30
N PRO A 446 16.74 3.36 10.87
CA PRO A 446 16.79 4.70 10.30
C PRO A 446 15.85 4.82 9.08
N VAL A 447 15.11 5.94 8.99
CA VAL A 447 14.13 6.20 7.92
C VAL A 447 14.77 6.34 6.55
N ILE A 448 16.01 6.78 6.50
CA ILE A 448 16.80 6.92 5.25
C ILE A 448 17.96 5.93 5.30
N ASN A 449 18.18 5.23 4.20
CA ASN A 449 19.31 4.31 4.04
C ASN A 449 20.64 5.05 4.14
N ILE A 450 21.39 4.82 5.21
CA ILE A 450 22.71 5.45 5.43
C ILE A 450 23.68 4.97 4.33
N TRP A 451 23.73 3.67 4.09
CA TRP A 451 24.65 3.08 3.13
C TRP A 451 24.35 3.51 1.68
N GLU A 452 23.07 3.61 1.28
CA GLU A 452 22.71 4.11 -0.06
C GLU A 452 23.03 5.61 -0.22
N GLN A 453 22.91 6.41 0.85
CA GLN A 453 23.32 7.82 0.81
C GLN A 453 24.84 7.98 0.71
N ARG A 454 25.62 7.15 1.38
CA ARG A 454 27.09 7.10 1.22
C ARG A 454 27.47 6.72 -0.22
N GLU A 455 26.77 5.75 -0.80
CA GLU A 455 26.97 5.35 -2.19
C GLU A 455 26.67 6.51 -3.16
N VAL A 456 25.62 7.29 -2.93
CA VAL A 456 25.31 8.48 -3.74
C VAL A 456 26.47 9.48 -3.75
N LEU A 457 27.14 9.70 -2.61
CA LEU A 457 28.29 10.60 -2.54
C LEU A 457 29.47 10.10 -3.35
N LEU A 458 29.73 8.78 -3.33
CA LEU A 458 30.85 8.18 -4.08
C LEU A 458 30.65 8.28 -5.60
N TYR A 459 29.41 8.35 -6.07
CA TYR A 459 29.09 8.47 -7.50
C TYR A 459 28.82 9.92 -7.94
N ARG A 460 28.90 10.90 -7.07
CA ARG A 460 28.78 12.31 -7.42
C ARG A 460 30.03 12.75 -8.17
N VAL A 461 29.91 12.98 -9.47
CA VAL A 461 30.96 13.54 -10.31
C VAL A 461 30.51 14.92 -10.78
N HIS A 462 31.29 15.96 -10.50
CA HIS A 462 31.05 17.29 -11.04
C HIS A 462 31.65 17.37 -12.44
N LYS A 463 30.83 17.62 -13.45
CA LYS A 463 31.26 17.90 -14.80
C LYS A 463 30.90 19.32 -15.18
N LYS A 464 31.88 20.04 -15.71
CA LYS A 464 31.69 21.37 -16.27
C LYS A 464 30.97 21.23 -17.62
N PHE A 465 29.76 21.77 -17.69
CA PHE A 465 28.95 21.82 -18.90
C PHE A 465 28.81 23.28 -19.30
N PHE A 466 29.55 23.72 -20.34
CA PHE A 466 29.69 25.12 -20.72
C PHE A 466 30.23 25.98 -19.56
N ARG A 467 29.42 26.92 -19.09
CA ARG A 467 29.76 27.84 -17.98
C ARG A 467 29.25 27.38 -16.61
N THR A 468 28.52 26.26 -16.56
CA THR A 468 27.88 25.77 -15.32
C THR A 468 28.49 24.43 -14.94
N GLU A 469 28.78 24.27 -13.66
CA GLU A 469 29.20 23.01 -13.09
C GLU A 469 27.96 22.18 -12.71
N VAL A 470 27.79 21.04 -13.36
CA VAL A 470 26.63 20.17 -13.18
C VAL A 470 27.09 18.89 -12.46
N MET A 471 26.41 18.56 -11.38
CA MET A 471 26.63 17.33 -10.65
C MET A 471 25.97 16.16 -11.42
N ILE A 472 26.76 15.19 -11.81
CA ILE A 472 26.29 13.98 -12.50
C ILE A 472 26.60 12.79 -11.61
N LEU A 473 25.65 11.83 -11.53
CA LEU A 473 25.94 10.53 -10.94
C LEU A 473 26.75 9.72 -11.98
N GLY A 474 28.04 9.51 -11.68
CA GLY A 474 28.89 8.65 -12.51
C GLY A 474 28.41 7.20 -12.50
N LYS A 475 28.57 6.50 -13.63
CA LYS A 475 28.45 5.04 -13.66
C LYS A 475 29.65 4.43 -12.95
N LYS A 476 29.42 3.37 -12.20
CA LYS A 476 30.49 2.48 -11.77
C LYS A 476 30.90 1.71 -13.02
N ASP A 477 32.16 1.83 -13.40
CA ASP A 477 32.77 0.99 -14.44
C ASP A 477 32.82 -0.46 -13.99
#